data_a5e0f5f45e2efc29ef646ece086a7415
#
_entry.id   a5e0f5f45e2efc29ef646ece086a7415
#
_cell.length_a   1.000
_cell.length_b   1.000
_cell.length_c   1.000
_cell.angle_alpha   90.00
_cell.angle_beta   90.00
_cell.angle_gamma   90.00
#
_symmetry.space_group_name_H-M   'P 1'
#
loop_
_entity.id
_entity.type
_entity.pdbx_description
1 polymer ?
#
loop_
_entity_poly.entity_id
_entity_poly.type
_entity_poly.pdbx_seq_one_letter_code
_entity_poly.pdbx_strand_id
1 'polypeptide(L)'
;MNVAAIKIDPYLNWDSGTLNPYQHGEVFVTYDGMETDLDLGHYERFLDVELPGMSNITTGKVYSSVINKERNGDFLGACVQIIPHITDEIKEMIRTTAALNDNDVVLVELGGTVGDIESQPFLEALRQLRNEEGHDNVMFVHVTFVPYLQAAGEFKTKPTQHSTKELRSMGINPDMIVLRSQEPVSDELKAKIAHFCDVAPEAVVNTPDAPSIYEVPLVLARENAAQLVSDRIKLGIDAEKDDNTLDEWKVVVDSLKIQDPVVTIGIVGKYVELEDAYISIRESLHHAAAANGLKLNLQYLSSDVDVDDSDAVAEFEKELAGYDGILIPGGFGERGVEGKLHAVDYAIDNEVPIFGICLGMQSMVIQFARRMGMEGANSTEFDKETEFPVIDLMEKQKEIKKMGGTMRLGAYDCRIIEGTKTADAYKKSDIQERHRHRYEFNNEYRDELTENGLVISG
;
A
#
# COMPACT_ATOMS: atom_id res chain seq x y z
N MET A 1 -13.79 -19.84 2.22
CA MET A 1 -14.29 -18.78 3.11
C MET A 1 -13.96 -17.44 2.48
N ASN A 2 -14.95 -16.57 2.30
CA ASN A 2 -14.75 -15.25 1.72
C ASN A 2 -14.40 -14.26 2.83
N VAL A 3 -13.32 -13.51 2.65
CA VAL A 3 -12.82 -12.55 3.65
C VAL A 3 -12.74 -11.16 3.02
N ALA A 4 -13.28 -10.16 3.68
CA ALA A 4 -13.06 -8.76 3.36
C ALA A 4 -12.12 -8.12 4.38
N ALA A 5 -11.40 -7.10 3.96
CA ALA A 5 -10.60 -6.26 4.85
C ALA A 5 -11.05 -4.80 4.74
N ILE A 6 -11.09 -4.11 5.87
CA ILE A 6 -11.42 -2.69 5.98
C ILE A 6 -10.34 -2.00 6.79
N LYS A 7 -9.78 -0.91 6.24
CA LYS A 7 -8.91 0.02 6.96
C LYS A 7 -9.71 1.23 7.40
N ILE A 8 -9.60 1.57 8.67
CA ILE A 8 -10.12 2.82 9.23
C ILE A 8 -8.94 3.72 9.57
N ASP A 9 -8.88 4.87 8.91
CA ASP A 9 -7.88 5.90 9.13
C ASP A 9 -8.51 7.11 9.82
N PRO A 10 -8.16 7.40 11.07
CA PRO A 10 -8.82 8.45 11.85
C PRO A 10 -8.42 9.89 11.45
N TYR A 11 -7.58 10.10 10.45
CA TYR A 11 -7.25 11.44 9.96
C TYR A 11 -8.43 12.10 9.22
N LEU A 12 -8.41 13.46 9.17
CA LEU A 12 -9.46 14.27 8.56
C LEU A 12 -9.44 14.34 7.03
N ASN A 13 -8.42 13.83 6.39
CA ASN A 13 -8.35 13.80 4.93
C ASN A 13 -9.50 12.95 4.38
N TRP A 14 -10.05 13.36 3.22
CA TRP A 14 -11.07 12.58 2.53
C TRP A 14 -10.54 11.23 2.07
N ASP A 15 -9.35 11.26 1.47
CA ASP A 15 -8.58 10.11 1.01
C ASP A 15 -7.08 10.40 1.13
N SER A 16 -6.25 9.49 0.64
CA SER A 16 -4.78 9.62 0.68
C SER A 16 -4.20 10.39 -0.50
N GLY A 17 -5.01 10.80 -1.48
CA GLY A 17 -4.53 11.34 -2.76
C GLY A 17 -3.71 12.63 -2.67
N THR A 18 -3.91 13.42 -1.60
CA THR A 18 -3.17 14.66 -1.35
C THR A 18 -2.11 14.53 -0.26
N LEU A 19 -1.93 13.34 0.32
CA LEU A 19 -0.94 13.11 1.37
C LEU A 19 0.48 13.10 0.81
N ASN A 20 1.42 13.56 1.63
CA ASN A 20 2.84 13.55 1.28
C ASN A 20 3.42 12.13 1.46
N PRO A 21 4.00 11.51 0.41
CA PRO A 21 4.61 10.18 0.52
C PRO A 21 5.69 10.05 1.59
N TYR A 22 6.39 11.12 1.93
CA TYR A 22 7.37 11.13 3.04
C TYR A 22 6.75 10.97 4.43
N GLN A 23 5.45 11.22 4.58
CA GLN A 23 4.75 11.10 5.87
C GLN A 23 3.90 9.85 5.98
N HIS A 24 3.32 9.40 4.85
CA HIS A 24 2.31 8.35 4.83
C HIS A 24 2.69 7.16 3.93
N GLY A 25 3.85 7.21 3.27
CA GLY A 25 4.23 6.18 2.31
C GLY A 25 3.46 6.30 0.98
N GLU A 26 3.33 5.19 0.28
CA GLU A 26 2.66 5.10 -1.01
C GLU A 26 1.16 5.42 -0.91
N VAL A 27 0.66 6.16 -1.91
CA VAL A 27 -0.79 6.25 -2.16
C VAL A 27 -1.19 5.06 -3.02
N PHE A 28 -1.93 4.12 -2.43
CA PHE A 28 -2.43 2.94 -3.12
C PHE A 28 -3.74 3.26 -3.84
N VAL A 29 -3.90 2.80 -5.08
CA VAL A 29 -5.12 3.00 -5.86
C VAL A 29 -5.85 1.67 -6.01
N THR A 30 -7.12 1.64 -5.59
CA THR A 30 -7.98 0.48 -5.78
C THR A 30 -8.44 0.34 -7.23
N TYR A 31 -8.97 -0.82 -7.61
CA TYR A 31 -9.43 -1.06 -8.99
C TYR A 31 -10.55 -0.09 -9.42
N ASP A 32 -11.39 0.36 -8.49
CA ASP A 32 -12.48 1.31 -8.72
C ASP A 32 -12.04 2.79 -8.65
N GLY A 33 -10.72 3.05 -8.48
CA GLY A 33 -10.13 4.38 -8.61
C GLY A 33 -10.09 5.20 -7.33
N MET A 34 -10.26 4.61 -6.15
CA MET A 34 -10.07 5.30 -4.89
C MET A 34 -8.59 5.37 -4.52
N GLU A 35 -8.12 6.55 -4.11
CA GLU A 35 -6.81 6.77 -3.54
C GLU A 35 -6.84 6.47 -2.04
N THR A 36 -6.08 5.46 -1.60
CA THR A 36 -6.16 4.92 -0.23
C THR A 36 -4.78 4.83 0.43
N ASP A 37 -4.77 4.49 1.71
CA ASP A 37 -3.55 4.15 2.43
C ASP A 37 -2.89 2.88 1.86
N LEU A 38 -1.57 2.77 2.02
CA LEU A 38 -0.75 1.64 1.54
C LEU A 38 -1.17 0.27 2.12
N ASP A 39 -1.84 0.27 3.28
CA ASP A 39 -2.28 -0.95 3.94
C ASP A 39 -3.23 -1.78 3.06
N LEU A 40 -4.06 -1.14 2.22
CA LEU A 40 -4.92 -1.87 1.30
C LEU A 40 -4.11 -2.71 0.30
N GLY A 41 -2.95 -2.22 -0.13
CA GLY A 41 -2.03 -2.99 -0.96
C GLY A 41 -1.50 -4.23 -0.24
N HIS A 42 -1.21 -4.13 1.06
CA HIS A 42 -0.85 -5.29 1.87
C HIS A 42 -2.01 -6.29 1.96
N TYR A 43 -3.23 -5.81 2.23
CA TYR A 43 -4.38 -6.71 2.31
C TYR A 43 -4.62 -7.45 1.00
N GLU A 44 -4.56 -6.77 -0.15
CA GLU A 44 -4.70 -7.41 -1.46
C GLU A 44 -3.62 -8.48 -1.69
N ARG A 45 -2.36 -8.20 -1.34
CA ARG A 45 -1.25 -9.17 -1.50
C ARG A 45 -1.40 -10.41 -0.62
N PHE A 46 -1.93 -10.27 0.60
CA PHE A 46 -2.11 -11.40 1.52
C PHE A 46 -3.41 -12.17 1.30
N LEU A 47 -4.47 -11.51 0.84
CA LEU A 47 -5.77 -12.13 0.61
C LEU A 47 -5.93 -12.64 -0.84
N ASP A 48 -5.05 -12.20 -1.77
CA ASP A 48 -5.14 -12.46 -3.21
C ASP A 48 -6.50 -12.07 -3.80
N VAL A 49 -6.99 -10.88 -3.41
CA VAL A 49 -8.26 -10.31 -3.85
C VAL A 49 -8.10 -8.82 -4.17
N GLU A 50 -8.95 -8.29 -5.04
CA GLU A 50 -9.07 -6.86 -5.27
C GLU A 50 -10.06 -6.25 -4.28
N LEU A 51 -9.65 -5.20 -3.57
CA LEU A 51 -10.48 -4.49 -2.60
C LEU A 51 -11.08 -3.23 -3.22
N PRO A 52 -12.38 -2.95 -2.95
CA PRO A 52 -13.01 -1.71 -3.38
C PRO A 52 -12.57 -0.53 -2.52
N GLY A 53 -12.66 0.69 -3.06
CA GLY A 53 -12.31 1.90 -2.34
C GLY A 53 -13.12 2.15 -1.06
N MET A 54 -14.30 1.54 -0.92
CA MET A 54 -15.09 1.57 0.31
C MET A 54 -14.46 0.71 1.44
N SER A 55 -13.46 -0.10 1.15
CA SER A 55 -12.64 -0.78 2.15
C SER A 55 -11.73 0.18 2.93
N ASN A 56 -11.62 1.44 2.52
CA ASN A 56 -10.92 2.49 3.27
C ASN A 56 -11.92 3.52 3.82
N ILE A 57 -12.03 3.62 5.14
CA ILE A 57 -12.91 4.55 5.85
C ILE A 57 -12.04 5.59 6.54
N THR A 58 -12.25 6.88 6.23
CA THR A 58 -11.55 7.99 6.89
C THR A 58 -12.51 8.86 7.68
N THR A 59 -12.01 9.61 8.66
CA THR A 59 -12.82 10.61 9.37
C THR A 59 -13.43 11.60 8.38
N GLY A 60 -12.67 12.03 7.37
CA GLY A 60 -13.16 12.95 6.34
C GLY A 60 -14.37 12.42 5.58
N LYS A 61 -14.34 11.14 5.17
CA LYS A 61 -15.51 10.49 4.51
C LYS A 61 -16.72 10.44 5.42
N VAL A 62 -16.55 9.96 6.66
CA VAL A 62 -17.65 9.82 7.64
C VAL A 62 -18.31 11.15 7.93
N TYR A 63 -17.52 12.17 8.30
CA TYR A 63 -18.06 13.49 8.66
C TYR A 63 -18.69 14.19 7.47
N SER A 64 -18.08 14.11 6.30
CA SER A 64 -18.66 14.69 5.08
C SER A 64 -19.99 14.05 4.72
N SER A 65 -20.13 12.73 4.87
CA SER A 65 -21.39 12.02 4.65
C SER A 65 -22.47 12.54 5.59
N VAL A 66 -22.21 12.57 6.89
CA VAL A 66 -23.19 13.03 7.90
C VAL A 66 -23.53 14.50 7.70
N ILE A 67 -22.56 15.38 7.40
CA ILE A 67 -22.80 16.79 7.14
C ILE A 67 -23.66 16.97 5.88
N ASN A 68 -23.39 16.20 4.81
CA ASN A 68 -24.22 16.25 3.60
C ASN A 68 -25.65 15.79 3.87
N LYS A 69 -25.86 14.70 4.62
CA LYS A 69 -27.18 14.24 5.06
C LYS A 69 -27.91 15.31 5.86
N GLU A 70 -27.24 16.01 6.79
CA GLU A 70 -27.79 17.13 7.54
C GLU A 70 -28.24 18.25 6.60
N ARG A 71 -27.37 18.69 5.68
CA ARG A 71 -27.65 19.76 4.72
C ARG A 71 -28.80 19.42 3.76
N ASN A 72 -28.99 18.14 3.45
CA ASN A 72 -30.11 17.65 2.64
C ASN A 72 -31.41 17.54 3.42
N GLY A 73 -31.38 17.66 4.77
CA GLY A 73 -32.56 17.57 5.62
C GLY A 73 -32.95 16.15 6.05
N ASP A 74 -32.07 15.17 5.85
CA ASP A 74 -32.36 13.76 6.10
C ASP A 74 -32.63 13.48 7.58
N PHE A 75 -32.14 14.33 8.48
CA PHE A 75 -32.35 14.20 9.93
C PHE A 75 -33.59 14.95 10.44
N LEU A 76 -34.41 15.51 9.55
CA LEU A 76 -35.73 16.12 9.87
C LEU A 76 -35.68 17.16 11.00
N GLY A 77 -34.58 17.90 11.13
CA GLY A 77 -34.39 18.93 12.15
C GLY A 77 -33.87 18.43 13.51
N ALA A 78 -33.46 17.17 13.60
CA ALA A 78 -32.77 16.65 14.77
C ALA A 78 -31.44 17.36 15.03
N CYS A 79 -31.01 17.44 16.28
CA CYS A 79 -29.67 17.88 16.64
C CYS A 79 -28.66 16.74 16.30
N VAL A 80 -27.84 16.94 15.29
CA VAL A 80 -26.84 15.95 14.84
C VAL A 80 -25.64 15.96 15.79
N GLN A 81 -25.25 14.79 16.29
CA GLN A 81 -24.19 14.61 17.30
C GLN A 81 -23.27 13.45 16.91
N ILE A 82 -22.13 13.32 17.60
CA ILE A 82 -21.21 12.18 17.39
C ILE A 82 -21.96 10.87 17.65
N ILE A 83 -22.67 10.77 18.77
CA ILE A 83 -23.57 9.66 19.08
C ILE A 83 -25.02 10.19 18.99
N PRO A 84 -25.88 9.57 18.16
CA PRO A 84 -25.63 8.36 17.37
C PRO A 84 -25.14 8.58 15.93
N HIS A 85 -25.21 9.80 15.38
CA HIS A 85 -25.17 10.02 13.93
C HIS A 85 -23.83 9.65 13.28
N ILE A 86 -22.68 10.03 13.88
CA ILE A 86 -21.36 9.64 13.38
C ILE A 86 -21.10 8.16 13.64
N THR A 87 -21.47 7.65 14.82
CA THR A 87 -21.27 6.23 15.14
C THR A 87 -22.12 5.32 14.26
N ASP A 88 -23.36 5.71 13.95
CA ASP A 88 -24.25 4.97 13.05
C ASP A 88 -23.69 4.97 11.62
N GLU A 89 -23.16 6.09 11.15
CA GLU A 89 -22.54 6.19 9.83
C GLU A 89 -21.32 5.26 9.71
N ILE A 90 -20.45 5.24 10.73
CA ILE A 90 -19.31 4.33 10.77
C ILE A 90 -19.76 2.87 10.69
N LYS A 91 -20.75 2.48 11.52
CA LYS A 91 -21.30 1.11 11.53
C LYS A 91 -21.93 0.75 10.19
N GLU A 92 -22.64 1.68 9.56
CA GLU A 92 -23.27 1.47 8.25
C GLU A 92 -22.23 1.29 7.15
N MET A 93 -21.15 2.08 7.13
CA MET A 93 -20.04 1.89 6.18
C MET A 93 -19.41 0.51 6.34
N ILE A 94 -19.16 0.05 7.57
CA ILE A 94 -18.63 -1.29 7.84
C ILE A 94 -19.58 -2.37 7.32
N ARG A 95 -20.89 -2.28 7.65
CA ARG A 95 -21.91 -3.24 7.21
C ARG A 95 -22.05 -3.29 5.69
N THR A 96 -22.05 -2.12 5.05
CA THR A 96 -22.16 -2.02 3.60
C THR A 96 -20.98 -2.72 2.91
N THR A 97 -19.77 -2.50 3.40
CA THR A 97 -18.57 -3.19 2.89
C THR A 97 -18.61 -4.69 3.18
N ALA A 98 -19.05 -5.07 4.37
CA ALA A 98 -19.22 -6.47 4.78
C ALA A 98 -20.20 -7.25 3.90
N ALA A 99 -21.28 -6.59 3.45
CA ALA A 99 -22.32 -7.20 2.62
C ALA A 99 -21.90 -7.40 1.15
N LEU A 100 -20.74 -6.85 0.72
CA LEU A 100 -20.22 -7.11 -0.61
C LEU A 100 -19.71 -8.54 -0.71
N ASN A 101 -19.96 -9.19 -1.85
CA ASN A 101 -19.39 -10.49 -2.21
C ASN A 101 -19.69 -11.64 -1.22
N ASP A 102 -20.78 -11.57 -0.45
CA ASP A 102 -21.19 -12.61 0.53
C ASP A 102 -20.01 -13.02 1.43
N ASN A 103 -19.37 -12.06 2.08
CA ASN A 103 -18.22 -12.31 2.95
C ASN A 103 -18.64 -13.06 4.22
N ASP A 104 -17.90 -14.12 4.56
CA ASP A 104 -18.07 -14.89 5.80
C ASP A 104 -17.45 -14.16 7.00
N VAL A 105 -16.32 -13.48 6.76
CA VAL A 105 -15.57 -12.76 7.80
C VAL A 105 -15.12 -11.40 7.25
N VAL A 106 -15.18 -10.39 8.11
CA VAL A 106 -14.66 -9.05 7.81
C VAL A 106 -13.60 -8.69 8.84
N LEU A 107 -12.39 -8.40 8.37
CA LEU A 107 -11.30 -7.88 9.17
C LEU A 107 -11.37 -6.34 9.15
N VAL A 108 -11.55 -5.72 10.30
CA VAL A 108 -11.56 -4.26 10.42
C VAL A 108 -10.33 -3.82 11.20
N GLU A 109 -9.43 -3.13 10.55
CA GLU A 109 -8.28 -2.51 11.20
C GLU A 109 -8.57 -1.05 11.50
N LEU A 110 -8.48 -0.68 12.77
CA LEU A 110 -8.50 0.72 13.20
C LEU A 110 -7.05 1.21 13.37
N GLY A 111 -6.64 2.14 12.53
CA GLY A 111 -5.35 2.80 12.59
C GLY A 111 -5.21 3.75 13.79
N GLY A 112 -3.97 4.12 14.10
CA GLY A 112 -3.63 5.01 15.20
C GLY A 112 -3.41 4.27 16.54
N THR A 113 -3.14 5.05 17.57
CA THR A 113 -2.85 4.55 18.92
C THR A 113 -4.11 4.60 19.78
N VAL A 114 -4.33 3.56 20.60
CA VAL A 114 -5.43 3.58 21.58
C VAL A 114 -5.21 4.74 22.55
N GLY A 115 -6.24 5.60 22.67
CA GLY A 115 -6.19 6.82 23.46
C GLY A 115 -6.14 8.10 22.63
N ASP A 116 -5.83 8.02 21.34
CA ASP A 116 -5.88 9.16 20.45
C ASP A 116 -7.30 9.71 20.31
N ILE A 117 -7.44 11.04 20.34
CA ILE A 117 -8.74 11.73 20.32
C ILE A 117 -9.51 11.40 19.04
N GLU A 118 -8.80 11.39 17.91
CA GLU A 118 -9.38 11.13 16.59
C GLU A 118 -9.95 9.72 16.43
N SER A 119 -9.45 8.74 17.18
CA SER A 119 -9.92 7.35 17.14
C SER A 119 -11.16 7.10 18.00
N GLN A 120 -11.51 7.99 18.93
CA GLN A 120 -12.60 7.78 19.89
C GLN A 120 -13.96 7.50 19.25
N PRO A 121 -14.45 8.23 18.22
CA PRO A 121 -15.72 7.94 17.58
C PRO A 121 -15.77 6.54 16.95
N PHE A 122 -14.65 6.08 16.40
CA PHE A 122 -14.53 4.75 15.81
C PHE A 122 -14.55 3.65 16.89
N LEU A 123 -13.81 3.81 17.97
CA LEU A 123 -13.83 2.87 19.10
C LEU A 123 -15.23 2.76 19.70
N GLU A 124 -15.94 3.88 19.86
CA GLU A 124 -17.32 3.88 20.32
C GLU A 124 -18.25 3.17 19.34
N ALA A 125 -18.11 3.41 18.02
CA ALA A 125 -18.90 2.73 17.00
C ALA A 125 -18.64 1.21 17.00
N LEU A 126 -17.38 0.76 17.11
CA LEU A 126 -17.02 -0.66 17.19
C LEU A 126 -17.56 -1.33 18.46
N ARG A 127 -17.53 -0.61 19.60
CA ARG A 127 -18.14 -1.09 20.85
C ARG A 127 -19.65 -1.29 20.70
N GLN A 128 -20.33 -0.34 20.05
CA GLN A 128 -21.77 -0.45 19.75
C GLN A 128 -22.04 -1.59 18.78
N LEU A 129 -21.24 -1.71 17.74
CA LEU A 129 -21.35 -2.79 16.73
C LEU A 129 -21.32 -4.18 17.38
N ARG A 130 -20.38 -4.42 18.32
CA ARG A 130 -20.33 -5.68 19.07
C ARG A 130 -21.62 -5.97 19.85
N ASN A 131 -22.23 -4.94 20.43
CA ASN A 131 -23.50 -5.12 21.14
C ASN A 131 -24.67 -5.40 20.21
N GLU A 132 -24.67 -4.82 19.01
CA GLU A 132 -25.73 -4.97 18.00
C GLU A 132 -25.62 -6.32 17.27
N GLU A 133 -24.42 -6.72 16.86
CA GLU A 133 -24.18 -7.96 16.13
C GLU A 133 -24.07 -9.19 17.07
N GLY A 134 -23.83 -8.94 18.34
CA GLY A 134 -23.64 -9.99 19.35
C GLY A 134 -22.18 -10.34 19.59
N HIS A 135 -21.89 -10.68 20.85
CA HIS A 135 -20.53 -10.98 21.30
C HIS A 135 -19.86 -12.17 20.61
N ASP A 136 -20.64 -13.13 20.14
CA ASP A 136 -20.15 -14.31 19.45
C ASP A 136 -19.74 -14.01 17.99
N ASN A 137 -20.23 -12.90 17.42
CA ASN A 137 -20.00 -12.51 16.04
C ASN A 137 -18.92 -11.43 15.87
N VAL A 138 -18.45 -10.81 16.97
CA VAL A 138 -17.43 -9.76 16.94
C VAL A 138 -16.32 -10.08 17.91
N MET A 139 -15.09 -10.10 17.42
CA MET A 139 -13.87 -10.33 18.18
C MET A 139 -12.99 -9.08 18.16
N PHE A 140 -12.47 -8.68 19.31
CA PHE A 140 -11.47 -7.63 19.41
C PHE A 140 -10.07 -8.20 19.59
N VAL A 141 -9.20 -7.90 18.62
CA VAL A 141 -7.78 -8.23 18.65
C VAL A 141 -7.00 -6.95 18.93
N HIS A 142 -6.25 -6.92 20.01
CA HIS A 142 -5.45 -5.77 20.39
C HIS A 142 -3.97 -6.01 20.09
N VAL A 143 -3.46 -5.30 19.08
CA VAL A 143 -2.03 -5.34 18.73
C VAL A 143 -1.26 -4.37 19.59
N THR A 144 -0.21 -4.85 20.28
CA THR A 144 0.57 -4.05 21.21
C THR A 144 2.07 -4.26 20.99
N PHE A 145 2.88 -3.36 21.53
CA PHE A 145 4.34 -3.44 21.47
C PHE A 145 4.93 -3.80 22.83
N VAL A 146 5.84 -4.78 22.83
CA VAL A 146 6.61 -5.20 24.00
C VAL A 146 8.09 -4.84 23.76
N PRO A 147 8.55 -3.66 24.18
CA PRO A 147 9.92 -3.24 23.93
C PRO A 147 10.94 -4.07 24.73
N TYR A 148 12.04 -4.40 24.08
CA TYR A 148 13.22 -4.93 24.72
C TYR A 148 14.18 -3.78 25.07
N LEU A 149 14.49 -3.61 26.34
CA LEU A 149 15.43 -2.59 26.78
C LEU A 149 16.84 -3.18 26.85
N GLN A 150 17.66 -2.91 25.85
CA GLN A 150 19.03 -3.42 25.77
C GLN A 150 19.87 -3.12 27.00
N ALA A 151 19.76 -1.91 27.56
CA ALA A 151 20.49 -1.51 28.75
C ALA A 151 20.12 -2.31 30.04
N ALA A 152 18.89 -2.86 30.07
CA ALA A 152 18.40 -3.64 31.21
C ALA A 152 18.39 -5.16 30.91
N GLY A 153 18.58 -5.55 29.65
CA GLY A 153 18.55 -6.94 29.23
C GLY A 153 17.17 -7.61 29.38
N GLU A 154 16.08 -6.85 29.31
CA GLU A 154 14.75 -7.39 29.58
C GLU A 154 13.63 -6.74 28.75
N PHE A 155 12.56 -7.51 28.55
CA PHE A 155 11.30 -7.02 27.97
C PHE A 155 10.49 -6.22 28.99
N LYS A 156 9.81 -5.18 28.53
CA LYS A 156 8.91 -4.37 29.36
C LYS A 156 7.45 -4.58 28.97
N THR A 157 6.68 -5.19 29.86
CA THR A 157 5.25 -5.47 29.65
C THR A 157 4.32 -4.30 30.01
N LYS A 158 4.84 -3.25 30.64
CA LYS A 158 4.04 -2.09 31.07
C LYS A 158 3.36 -1.33 29.92
N PRO A 159 4.00 -1.08 28.76
CA PRO A 159 3.32 -0.43 27.65
C PRO A 159 2.07 -1.19 27.20
N THR A 160 2.15 -2.51 27.02
CA THR A 160 1.01 -3.38 26.71
C THR A 160 -0.10 -3.28 27.76
N GLN A 161 0.25 -3.36 29.05
CA GLN A 161 -0.71 -3.25 30.15
C GLN A 161 -1.42 -1.89 30.17
N HIS A 162 -0.70 -0.79 29.89
CA HIS A 162 -1.28 0.55 29.82
C HIS A 162 -2.21 0.71 28.64
N SER A 163 -1.79 0.29 27.43
CA SER A 163 -2.59 0.33 26.22
C SER A 163 -3.88 -0.47 26.38
N THR A 164 -3.80 -1.70 26.92
CA THR A 164 -4.99 -2.51 27.21
C THR A 164 -5.90 -1.87 28.25
N LYS A 165 -5.34 -1.25 29.29
CA LYS A 165 -6.13 -0.53 30.30
C LYS A 165 -6.89 0.64 29.69
N GLU A 166 -6.25 1.39 28.79
CA GLU A 166 -6.87 2.50 28.10
C GLU A 166 -8.04 2.02 27.23
N LEU A 167 -7.83 0.95 26.43
CA LEU A 167 -8.89 0.34 25.63
C LEU A 167 -10.08 -0.12 26.47
N ARG A 168 -9.81 -0.73 27.62
CA ARG A 168 -10.86 -1.14 28.58
C ARG A 168 -11.61 0.04 29.18
N SER A 169 -10.96 1.19 29.38
CA SER A 169 -11.62 2.40 29.89
C SER A 169 -12.68 2.94 28.91
N MET A 170 -12.51 2.61 27.61
CA MET A 170 -13.49 2.92 26.56
C MET A 170 -14.58 1.85 26.41
N GLY A 171 -14.60 0.83 27.29
CA GLY A 171 -15.60 -0.24 27.29
C GLY A 171 -15.32 -1.39 26.31
N ILE A 172 -14.11 -1.51 25.80
CA ILE A 172 -13.67 -2.61 24.92
C ILE A 172 -12.71 -3.53 25.70
N ASN A 173 -13.12 -4.77 25.93
CA ASN A 173 -12.25 -5.81 26.41
C ASN A 173 -11.70 -6.60 25.20
N PRO A 174 -10.39 -6.68 25.00
CA PRO A 174 -9.84 -7.49 23.93
C PRO A 174 -10.09 -8.99 24.21
N ASP A 175 -10.36 -9.74 23.16
CA ASP A 175 -10.49 -11.19 23.20
C ASP A 175 -9.13 -11.86 22.96
N MET A 176 -8.24 -11.18 22.23
CA MET A 176 -6.88 -11.63 21.93
C MET A 176 -5.92 -10.43 22.01
N ILE A 177 -4.70 -10.67 22.47
CA ILE A 177 -3.61 -9.70 22.43
C ILE A 177 -2.50 -10.25 21.55
N VAL A 178 -2.12 -9.48 20.53
CA VAL A 178 -0.98 -9.79 19.65
C VAL A 178 0.19 -8.91 20.05
N LEU A 179 1.29 -9.55 20.44
CA LEU A 179 2.49 -8.89 20.92
C LEU A 179 3.48 -8.70 19.77
N ARG A 180 3.73 -7.45 19.39
CA ARG A 180 4.87 -7.08 18.54
C ARG A 180 6.11 -6.93 19.41
N SER A 181 7.20 -7.61 19.06
CA SER A 181 8.47 -7.60 19.81
C SER A 181 9.65 -7.85 18.87
N GLN A 182 10.84 -7.37 19.25
CA GLN A 182 12.07 -7.64 18.49
C GLN A 182 12.45 -9.12 18.49
N GLU A 183 12.29 -9.76 19.66
CA GLU A 183 12.65 -11.15 19.91
C GLU A 183 11.42 -11.89 20.47
N PRO A 184 11.39 -13.22 20.44
CA PRO A 184 10.30 -13.99 21.04
C PRO A 184 10.14 -13.70 22.54
N VAL A 185 8.91 -13.47 22.98
CA VAL A 185 8.55 -13.25 24.38
C VAL A 185 8.32 -14.59 25.07
N SER A 186 8.89 -14.78 26.25
CA SER A 186 8.76 -16.04 27.02
C SER A 186 7.33 -16.30 27.48
N ASP A 187 6.98 -17.57 27.68
CA ASP A 187 5.65 -17.98 28.19
C ASP A 187 5.35 -17.39 29.57
N GLU A 188 6.35 -17.20 30.42
CA GLU A 188 6.18 -16.51 31.70
C GLU A 188 5.72 -15.06 31.52
N LEU A 189 6.30 -14.34 30.58
CA LEU A 189 5.89 -12.97 30.26
C LEU A 189 4.52 -12.92 29.58
N LYS A 190 4.21 -13.89 28.69
CA LYS A 190 2.86 -14.04 28.11
C LYS A 190 1.82 -14.26 29.21
N ALA A 191 2.06 -15.16 30.14
CA ALA A 191 1.17 -15.42 31.27
C ALA A 191 0.99 -14.18 32.18
N LYS A 192 2.08 -13.42 32.40
CA LYS A 192 2.01 -12.15 33.13
C LYS A 192 1.13 -11.12 32.40
N ILE A 193 1.29 -10.97 31.08
CA ILE A 193 0.46 -10.07 30.27
C ILE A 193 -0.99 -10.51 30.33
N ALA A 194 -1.28 -11.79 30.13
CA ALA A 194 -2.61 -12.37 30.22
C ALA A 194 -3.31 -12.01 31.53
N HIS A 195 -2.62 -12.21 32.64
CA HIS A 195 -3.15 -11.90 33.98
C HIS A 195 -3.48 -10.41 34.16
N PHE A 196 -2.59 -9.49 33.73
CA PHE A 196 -2.81 -8.05 33.89
C PHE A 196 -3.82 -7.47 32.91
N CYS A 197 -3.96 -8.09 31.73
CA CYS A 197 -4.84 -7.64 30.67
C CYS A 197 -6.20 -8.33 30.67
N ASP A 198 -6.40 -9.33 31.57
CA ASP A 198 -7.68 -10.04 31.74
C ASP A 198 -8.10 -10.78 30.45
N VAL A 199 -7.15 -11.49 29.85
CA VAL A 199 -7.36 -12.39 28.72
C VAL A 199 -6.86 -13.79 29.07
N ALA A 200 -7.33 -14.81 28.36
CA ALA A 200 -6.85 -16.17 28.53
C ALA A 200 -5.36 -16.26 28.13
N PRO A 201 -4.52 -17.04 28.83
CA PRO A 201 -3.10 -17.15 28.48
C PRO A 201 -2.82 -17.56 27.04
N GLU A 202 -3.61 -18.45 26.49
CA GLU A 202 -3.59 -18.92 25.11
C GLU A 202 -3.97 -17.81 24.10
N ALA A 203 -4.72 -16.80 24.51
CA ALA A 203 -5.09 -15.65 23.68
C ALA A 203 -4.03 -14.53 23.64
N VAL A 204 -2.85 -14.78 24.24
CA VAL A 204 -1.69 -13.89 24.09
C VAL A 204 -0.74 -14.47 23.05
N VAL A 205 -0.84 -13.97 21.84
CA VAL A 205 -0.10 -14.40 20.64
C VAL A 205 1.16 -13.56 20.48
N ASN A 206 2.31 -14.17 20.28
CA ASN A 206 3.57 -13.46 20.07
C ASN A 206 3.95 -13.41 18.58
N THR A 207 4.19 -12.22 18.06
CA THR A 207 4.66 -11.97 16.70
C THR A 207 5.97 -11.18 16.74
N PRO A 208 7.12 -11.86 16.96
CA PRO A 208 8.42 -11.22 16.91
C PRO A 208 8.71 -10.72 15.48
N ASP A 209 9.69 -9.83 15.38
CA ASP A 209 10.15 -9.34 14.08
C ASP A 209 10.61 -10.53 13.22
N ALA A 210 10.12 -10.57 12.00
CA ALA A 210 10.43 -11.61 11.03
C ALA A 210 11.30 -11.03 9.89
N PRO A 211 12.17 -11.86 9.27
CA PRO A 211 12.99 -11.41 8.15
C PRO A 211 12.19 -10.88 6.95
N SER A 212 10.96 -11.36 6.80
CA SER A 212 10.01 -10.92 5.78
C SER A 212 8.59 -10.87 6.36
N ILE A 213 7.78 -9.90 5.92
CA ILE A 213 6.36 -9.83 6.26
C ILE A 213 5.60 -11.09 5.85
N TYR A 214 6.06 -11.78 4.80
CA TYR A 214 5.48 -13.04 4.32
C TYR A 214 5.68 -14.22 5.28
N GLU A 215 6.57 -14.11 6.27
CA GLU A 215 6.70 -15.11 7.34
C GLU A 215 5.66 -14.95 8.45
N VAL A 216 5.00 -13.80 8.56
CA VAL A 216 4.04 -13.51 9.63
C VAL A 216 2.88 -14.52 9.69
N PRO A 217 2.25 -14.96 8.58
CA PRO A 217 1.23 -16.01 8.63
C PRO A 217 1.75 -17.31 9.25
N LEU A 218 2.99 -17.71 8.97
CA LEU A 218 3.61 -18.89 9.55
C LEU A 218 3.90 -18.72 11.06
N VAL A 219 4.20 -17.50 11.49
CA VAL A 219 4.35 -17.19 12.92
C VAL A 219 3.01 -17.30 13.63
N LEU A 220 1.95 -16.70 13.06
CA LEU A 220 0.59 -16.78 13.61
C LEU A 220 0.06 -18.22 13.68
N ALA A 221 0.39 -19.04 12.69
CA ALA A 221 0.04 -20.46 12.71
C ALA A 221 0.71 -21.22 13.86
N ARG A 222 2.01 -20.97 14.11
CA ARG A 222 2.74 -21.58 15.25
C ARG A 222 2.15 -21.18 16.60
N GLU A 223 1.60 -20.01 16.71
CA GLU A 223 0.88 -19.49 17.90
C GLU A 223 -0.59 -19.91 17.92
N ASN A 224 -1.04 -20.76 16.99
CA ASN A 224 -2.42 -21.26 16.88
C ASN A 224 -3.50 -20.17 16.76
N ALA A 225 -3.14 -19.01 16.18
CA ALA A 225 -4.02 -17.83 16.13
C ALA A 225 -5.30 -18.10 15.32
N ALA A 226 -5.23 -18.85 14.21
CA ALA A 226 -6.38 -19.15 13.38
C ALA A 226 -7.44 -19.98 14.14
N GLN A 227 -7.03 -20.99 14.92
CA GLN A 227 -7.93 -21.78 15.75
C GLN A 227 -8.57 -20.95 16.85
N LEU A 228 -7.79 -20.08 17.51
CA LEU A 228 -8.30 -19.16 18.54
C LEU A 228 -9.39 -18.22 17.98
N VAL A 229 -9.19 -17.69 16.76
CA VAL A 229 -10.20 -16.88 16.07
C VAL A 229 -11.43 -17.73 15.75
N SER A 230 -11.24 -18.90 15.13
CA SER A 230 -12.34 -19.82 14.76
C SER A 230 -13.21 -20.20 15.94
N ASP A 231 -12.60 -20.55 17.07
CA ASP A 231 -13.32 -20.94 18.28
C ASP A 231 -14.07 -19.74 18.89
N ARG A 232 -13.42 -18.56 18.88
CA ARG A 232 -13.98 -17.34 19.52
C ARG A 232 -15.21 -16.82 18.79
N ILE A 233 -15.23 -16.81 17.46
CA ILE A 233 -16.38 -16.36 16.64
C ILE A 233 -17.16 -17.51 16.01
N LYS A 234 -16.91 -18.73 16.46
CA LYS A 234 -17.67 -19.94 16.11
C LYS A 234 -17.74 -20.23 14.61
N LEU A 235 -16.64 -20.04 13.89
CA LEU A 235 -16.58 -20.34 12.44
C LEU A 235 -16.70 -21.82 12.11
N GLY A 236 -16.44 -22.69 13.07
CA GLY A 236 -16.48 -24.14 12.87
C GLY A 236 -15.38 -24.70 11.97
N ILE A 237 -14.30 -23.94 11.80
CA ILE A 237 -13.12 -24.36 11.05
C ILE A 237 -12.19 -25.13 11.98
N ASP A 238 -11.67 -26.23 11.50
CA ASP A 238 -10.61 -27.00 12.16
C ASP A 238 -9.28 -26.65 11.47
N ALA A 239 -8.60 -25.66 12.00
CA ALA A 239 -7.36 -25.15 11.40
C ALA A 239 -6.24 -26.20 11.32
N GLU A 240 -6.29 -27.27 12.13
CA GLU A 240 -5.33 -28.38 12.06
C GLU A 240 -5.55 -29.29 10.85
N LYS A 241 -6.78 -29.31 10.29
CA LYS A 241 -7.11 -30.14 9.12
C LYS A 241 -6.95 -29.40 7.78
N ASP A 242 -6.89 -28.08 7.79
CA ASP A 242 -6.84 -27.24 6.59
C ASP A 242 -5.41 -26.77 6.26
N ASP A 243 -4.42 -27.61 6.50
CA ASP A 243 -2.98 -27.32 6.47
C ASP A 243 -2.42 -27.06 5.05
N ASN A 244 -3.16 -27.38 4.00
CA ASN A 244 -2.65 -27.29 2.62
C ASN A 244 -2.35 -25.86 2.16
N THR A 245 -3.12 -24.87 2.62
CA THR A 245 -2.89 -23.44 2.27
C THR A 245 -1.60 -22.89 2.83
N LEU A 246 -1.17 -23.35 3.99
CA LEU A 246 0.10 -22.94 4.60
C LEU A 246 1.31 -23.60 3.94
N ASP A 247 1.16 -24.78 3.37
CA ASP A 247 2.25 -25.43 2.62
C ASP A 247 2.54 -24.66 1.31
N GLU A 248 1.51 -24.22 0.59
CA GLU A 248 1.67 -23.38 -0.59
C GLU A 248 2.29 -22.01 -0.22
N TRP A 249 1.82 -21.41 0.86
CA TRP A 249 2.38 -20.16 1.38
C TRP A 249 3.85 -20.30 1.80
N LYS A 250 4.20 -21.43 2.39
CA LYS A 250 5.57 -21.74 2.77
C LYS A 250 6.51 -21.83 1.56
N VAL A 251 6.03 -22.34 0.43
CA VAL A 251 6.78 -22.34 -0.84
C VAL A 251 7.11 -20.89 -1.26
N VAL A 252 6.16 -19.98 -1.15
CA VAL A 252 6.37 -18.54 -1.44
C VAL A 252 7.44 -17.99 -0.50
N VAL A 253 7.30 -18.22 0.81
CA VAL A 253 8.27 -17.74 1.82
C VAL A 253 9.68 -18.31 1.56
N ASP A 254 9.79 -19.58 1.22
CA ASP A 254 11.08 -20.22 0.95
C ASP A 254 11.71 -19.70 -0.35
N SER A 255 10.91 -19.35 -1.37
CA SER A 255 11.41 -18.74 -2.60
C SER A 255 12.00 -17.33 -2.39
N LEU A 256 11.50 -16.59 -1.40
CA LEU A 256 12.04 -15.28 -1.01
C LEU A 256 13.38 -15.38 -0.23
N LYS A 257 13.78 -16.59 0.21
CA LYS A 257 15.04 -16.82 0.97
C LYS A 257 16.23 -17.21 0.08
N ILE A 258 16.06 -17.20 -1.23
CA ILE A 258 17.15 -17.52 -2.19
C ILE A 258 18.28 -16.52 -2.00
N GLN A 259 19.53 -17.02 -1.97
CA GLN A 259 20.70 -16.20 -1.72
C GLN A 259 21.55 -15.96 -2.98
N ASP A 260 21.51 -16.85 -3.95
CA ASP A 260 22.25 -16.77 -5.20
C ASP A 260 21.45 -17.38 -6.36
N PRO A 261 21.57 -16.87 -7.58
CA PRO A 261 22.35 -15.69 -7.97
C PRO A 261 21.67 -14.37 -7.54
N VAL A 262 22.47 -13.31 -7.42
CA VAL A 262 21.99 -11.96 -7.03
C VAL A 262 21.72 -11.13 -8.27
N VAL A 263 20.63 -10.36 -8.27
CA VAL A 263 20.34 -9.28 -9.22
C VAL A 263 20.23 -7.96 -8.46
N THR A 264 20.95 -6.94 -8.92
CA THR A 264 20.93 -5.60 -8.33
C THR A 264 20.08 -4.66 -9.18
N ILE A 265 18.99 -4.16 -8.61
CA ILE A 265 18.10 -3.20 -9.27
C ILE A 265 18.19 -1.85 -8.58
N GLY A 266 18.46 -0.79 -9.37
CA GLY A 266 18.46 0.59 -8.89
C GLY A 266 17.08 1.24 -9.09
N ILE A 267 16.45 1.74 -8.03
CA ILE A 267 15.28 2.61 -8.11
C ILE A 267 15.75 4.06 -8.16
N VAL A 268 15.65 4.69 -9.34
CA VAL A 268 16.04 6.08 -9.55
C VAL A 268 14.81 6.97 -9.36
N GLY A 269 14.66 7.53 -8.17
CA GLY A 269 13.46 8.26 -7.76
C GLY A 269 13.74 9.46 -6.88
N LYS A 270 12.68 10.17 -6.50
CA LYS A 270 12.80 11.36 -5.63
C LYS A 270 12.37 11.15 -4.18
N TYR A 271 11.73 10.02 -3.86
CA TYR A 271 11.27 9.67 -2.51
C TYR A 271 12.09 8.53 -1.90
N VAL A 272 13.40 8.56 -2.13
CA VAL A 272 14.31 7.46 -1.80
C VAL A 272 14.69 7.35 -0.32
N GLU A 273 14.39 8.37 0.48
CA GLU A 273 14.65 8.37 1.92
C GLU A 273 13.61 7.57 2.73
N LEU A 274 12.42 7.31 2.13
CA LEU A 274 11.37 6.49 2.72
C LEU A 274 11.01 5.35 1.77
N GLU A 275 11.43 4.15 2.11
CA GLU A 275 11.20 2.94 1.29
C GLU A 275 9.72 2.66 1.05
N ASP A 276 8.85 2.98 2.02
CA ASP A 276 7.40 2.78 1.92
C ASP A 276 6.74 3.70 0.88
N ALA A 277 7.43 4.74 0.38
CA ALA A 277 6.94 5.54 -0.73
C ALA A 277 6.83 4.74 -2.05
N TYR A 278 7.57 3.62 -2.16
CA TYR A 278 7.61 2.74 -3.33
C TYR A 278 7.32 1.27 -2.96
N ILE A 279 6.49 1.05 -1.94
CA ILE A 279 6.29 -0.29 -1.37
C ILE A 279 5.74 -1.29 -2.39
N SER A 280 4.77 -0.92 -3.23
CA SER A 280 4.22 -1.82 -4.25
C SER A 280 5.26 -2.19 -5.31
N ILE A 281 6.15 -1.25 -5.67
CA ILE A 281 7.27 -1.51 -6.58
C ILE A 281 8.25 -2.48 -5.93
N ARG A 282 8.64 -2.21 -4.67
CA ARG A 282 9.53 -3.08 -3.89
C ARG A 282 9.00 -4.51 -3.81
N GLU A 283 7.75 -4.67 -3.41
CA GLU A 283 7.13 -5.99 -3.29
C GLU A 283 7.02 -6.70 -4.65
N SER A 284 6.66 -5.98 -5.73
CA SER A 284 6.61 -6.53 -7.08
C SER A 284 7.99 -7.04 -7.56
N LEU A 285 9.06 -6.29 -7.25
CA LEU A 285 10.43 -6.71 -7.58
C LEU A 285 10.87 -7.93 -6.76
N HIS A 286 10.48 -8.02 -5.48
CA HIS A 286 10.71 -9.21 -4.65
C HIS A 286 10.00 -10.44 -5.22
N HIS A 287 8.72 -10.29 -5.63
CA HIS A 287 7.98 -11.38 -6.26
C HIS A 287 8.60 -11.81 -7.59
N ALA A 288 9.01 -10.85 -8.42
CA ALA A 288 9.66 -11.12 -9.70
C ALA A 288 11.00 -11.84 -9.51
N ALA A 289 11.83 -11.40 -8.58
CA ALA A 289 13.11 -12.04 -8.27
C ALA A 289 12.89 -13.48 -7.78
N ALA A 290 11.97 -13.69 -6.82
CA ALA A 290 11.63 -15.00 -6.30
C ALA A 290 11.14 -15.96 -7.40
N ALA A 291 10.24 -15.48 -8.28
CA ALA A 291 9.71 -16.26 -9.40
C ALA A 291 10.78 -16.65 -10.43
N ASN A 292 11.86 -15.88 -10.52
CA ASN A 292 13.02 -16.17 -11.39
C ASN A 292 14.17 -16.88 -10.66
N GLY A 293 14.00 -17.24 -9.40
CA GLY A 293 15.03 -17.93 -8.62
C GLY A 293 16.26 -17.06 -8.32
N LEU A 294 16.04 -15.77 -8.09
CA LEU A 294 17.07 -14.76 -7.84
C LEU A 294 16.94 -14.14 -6.45
N LYS A 295 18.07 -13.75 -5.88
CA LYS A 295 18.09 -12.82 -4.73
C LYS A 295 18.06 -11.39 -5.25
N LEU A 296 17.09 -10.61 -4.79
CA LEU A 296 17.04 -9.18 -5.07
C LEU A 296 17.99 -8.41 -4.13
N ASN A 297 18.86 -7.59 -4.72
CA ASN A 297 19.57 -6.50 -4.06
C ASN A 297 18.99 -5.19 -4.57
N LEU A 298 18.18 -4.52 -3.76
CA LEU A 298 17.50 -3.29 -4.14
C LEU A 298 18.29 -2.09 -3.62
N GLN A 299 18.57 -1.15 -4.51
CA GLN A 299 19.28 0.09 -4.20
C GLN A 299 18.40 1.29 -4.57
N TYR A 300 18.45 2.35 -3.77
CA TYR A 300 17.69 3.58 -3.99
C TYR A 300 18.66 4.70 -4.31
N LEU A 301 18.47 5.36 -5.46
CA LEU A 301 19.29 6.46 -5.93
C LEU A 301 18.43 7.69 -6.15
N SER A 302 18.84 8.82 -5.55
CA SER A 302 18.13 10.09 -5.74
C SER A 302 18.26 10.57 -7.19
N SER A 303 17.13 10.88 -7.81
CA SER A 303 17.12 11.55 -9.13
C SER A 303 17.29 13.08 -9.04
N ASP A 304 17.45 13.63 -7.83
CA ASP A 304 17.67 15.06 -7.60
C ASP A 304 19.16 15.37 -7.74
N VAL A 305 19.64 15.38 -8.99
CA VAL A 305 21.04 15.56 -9.39
C VAL A 305 21.13 16.87 -10.20
N ASP A 306 22.14 17.68 -9.91
CA ASP A 306 22.49 18.82 -10.75
C ASP A 306 23.21 18.31 -12.01
N VAL A 307 22.47 18.25 -13.12
CA VAL A 307 23.01 17.75 -14.39
C VAL A 307 23.98 18.71 -15.09
N ASP A 308 24.08 19.97 -14.62
CA ASP A 308 25.04 20.95 -15.09
C ASP A 308 26.38 20.82 -14.33
N ASP A 309 26.43 20.11 -13.20
CA ASP A 309 27.63 19.80 -12.45
C ASP A 309 28.25 18.47 -12.92
N SER A 310 29.37 18.52 -13.62
CA SER A 310 30.04 17.34 -14.14
C SER A 310 30.51 16.35 -13.07
N ASP A 311 30.83 16.82 -11.87
CA ASP A 311 31.29 15.95 -10.77
C ASP A 311 30.08 15.21 -10.17
N ALA A 312 28.94 15.89 -10.01
CA ALA A 312 27.69 15.28 -9.57
C ALA A 312 27.18 14.23 -10.57
N VAL A 313 27.25 14.54 -11.87
CA VAL A 313 26.90 13.58 -12.95
C VAL A 313 27.81 12.37 -12.92
N ALA A 314 29.11 12.54 -12.78
CA ALA A 314 30.07 11.43 -12.75
C ALA A 314 29.86 10.50 -11.53
N GLU A 315 29.50 11.04 -10.37
CA GLU A 315 29.16 10.26 -9.18
C GLU A 315 27.85 9.50 -9.40
N PHE A 316 26.85 10.13 -9.98
CA PHE A 316 25.56 9.52 -10.31
C PHE A 316 25.73 8.34 -11.30
N GLU A 317 26.49 8.53 -12.38
CA GLU A 317 26.79 7.47 -13.35
C GLU A 317 27.59 6.31 -12.74
N LYS A 318 28.48 6.59 -11.79
CA LYS A 318 29.22 5.57 -11.06
C LYS A 318 28.28 4.66 -10.25
N GLU A 319 27.24 5.23 -9.63
CA GLU A 319 26.21 4.45 -8.94
C GLU A 319 25.39 3.62 -9.95
N LEU A 320 24.96 4.24 -11.08
CA LEU A 320 24.20 3.55 -12.12
C LEU A 320 24.96 2.34 -12.70
N ALA A 321 26.29 2.43 -12.81
CA ALA A 321 27.16 1.35 -13.29
C ALA A 321 27.14 0.09 -12.40
N GLY A 322 26.66 0.22 -11.16
CA GLY A 322 26.55 -0.89 -10.21
C GLY A 322 25.25 -1.71 -10.35
N TYR A 323 24.35 -1.35 -11.26
CA TYR A 323 23.03 -1.96 -11.37
C TYR A 323 22.92 -2.89 -12.59
N ASP A 324 22.30 -4.06 -12.38
CA ASP A 324 21.93 -4.97 -13.46
C ASP A 324 20.68 -4.50 -14.22
N GLY A 325 19.90 -3.61 -13.60
CA GLY A 325 18.72 -2.98 -14.18
C GLY A 325 18.33 -1.73 -13.42
N ILE A 326 17.66 -0.81 -14.11
CA ILE A 326 17.20 0.47 -13.58
C ILE A 326 15.67 0.52 -13.63
N LEU A 327 15.03 0.95 -12.53
CA LEU A 327 13.61 1.25 -12.49
C LEU A 327 13.41 2.72 -12.14
N ILE A 328 12.63 3.43 -12.96
CA ILE A 328 12.23 4.82 -12.70
C ILE A 328 10.76 4.82 -12.27
N PRO A 329 10.46 5.12 -10.99
CA PRO A 329 9.09 5.12 -10.48
C PRO A 329 8.30 6.35 -10.90
N GLY A 330 7.01 6.32 -10.61
CA GLY A 330 6.10 7.46 -10.71
C GLY A 330 6.48 8.63 -9.79
N GLY A 331 5.83 9.75 -10.01
CA GLY A 331 6.00 10.98 -9.23
C GLY A 331 5.28 12.15 -9.88
N PHE A 332 5.25 13.29 -9.19
CA PHE A 332 4.63 14.53 -9.66
C PHE A 332 5.59 15.72 -9.51
N GLY A 333 5.46 16.68 -10.41
CA GLY A 333 6.23 17.91 -10.41
C GLY A 333 7.68 17.75 -10.88
N GLU A 334 8.32 18.87 -11.13
CA GLU A 334 9.56 19.02 -11.88
C GLU A 334 10.83 18.50 -11.18
N ARG A 335 10.85 18.48 -9.83
CA ARG A 335 12.05 18.09 -9.06
C ARG A 335 12.54 16.68 -9.45
N GLY A 336 13.81 16.58 -9.80
CA GLY A 336 14.48 15.31 -10.13
C GLY A 336 14.12 14.73 -11.50
N VAL A 337 13.47 15.50 -12.39
CA VAL A 337 13.12 15.04 -13.75
C VAL A 337 14.39 14.92 -14.60
N GLU A 338 15.26 15.92 -14.63
CA GLU A 338 16.47 15.87 -15.47
C GLU A 338 17.43 14.73 -15.06
N GLY A 339 17.54 14.42 -13.75
CA GLY A 339 18.29 13.23 -13.33
C GLY A 339 17.67 11.91 -13.80
N LYS A 340 16.34 11.84 -13.91
CA LYS A 340 15.66 10.66 -14.51
C LYS A 340 15.93 10.56 -16.00
N LEU A 341 15.90 11.70 -16.72
CA LEU A 341 16.23 11.73 -18.15
C LEU A 341 17.67 11.31 -18.37
N HIS A 342 18.60 11.78 -17.51
CA HIS A 342 20.01 11.36 -17.56
C HIS A 342 20.16 9.84 -17.30
N ALA A 343 19.42 9.28 -16.34
CA ALA A 343 19.45 7.82 -16.11
C ALA A 343 18.93 7.03 -17.31
N VAL A 344 17.95 7.57 -18.07
CA VAL A 344 17.49 6.97 -19.33
C VAL A 344 18.60 6.98 -20.38
N ASP A 345 19.30 8.11 -20.56
CA ASP A 345 20.43 8.21 -21.49
C ASP A 345 21.53 7.21 -21.13
N TYR A 346 21.92 7.19 -19.86
CA TYR A 346 22.92 6.26 -19.36
C TYR A 346 22.54 4.81 -19.67
N ALA A 347 21.28 4.43 -19.42
CA ALA A 347 20.80 3.09 -19.65
C ALA A 347 20.82 2.70 -21.13
N ILE A 348 20.47 3.63 -22.03
CA ILE A 348 20.53 3.42 -23.48
C ILE A 348 21.98 3.26 -23.95
N ASP A 349 22.87 4.16 -23.54
CA ASP A 349 24.26 4.20 -23.99
C ASP A 349 25.10 3.01 -23.46
N ASN A 350 24.71 2.46 -22.31
CA ASN A 350 25.39 1.31 -21.68
C ASN A 350 24.63 -0.01 -21.79
N GLU A 351 23.53 -0.05 -22.57
CA GLU A 351 22.68 -1.24 -22.78
C GLU A 351 22.14 -1.86 -21.47
N VAL A 352 21.92 -1.02 -20.42
CA VAL A 352 21.33 -1.47 -19.14
C VAL A 352 19.82 -1.58 -19.27
N PRO A 353 19.20 -2.71 -18.90
CA PRO A 353 17.74 -2.83 -18.87
C PRO A 353 17.10 -1.73 -18.02
N ILE A 354 16.12 -1.03 -18.59
CA ILE A 354 15.41 0.05 -17.89
C ILE A 354 13.91 -0.12 -17.98
N PHE A 355 13.19 0.18 -16.88
CA PHE A 355 11.74 0.16 -16.81
C PHE A 355 11.21 1.43 -16.16
N GLY A 356 10.27 2.10 -16.82
CA GLY A 356 9.65 3.33 -16.33
C GLY A 356 8.17 3.15 -16.02
N ILE A 357 7.73 3.62 -14.86
CA ILE A 357 6.33 3.59 -14.41
C ILE A 357 5.81 5.01 -14.32
N CYS A 358 4.64 5.32 -14.91
CA CYS A 358 3.99 6.62 -14.86
C CYS A 358 4.97 7.74 -15.31
N LEU A 359 5.43 8.62 -14.44
CA LEU A 359 6.44 9.64 -14.75
C LEU A 359 7.74 9.01 -15.29
N GLY A 360 8.11 7.81 -14.85
CA GLY A 360 9.27 7.10 -15.37
C GLY A 360 9.10 6.75 -16.85
N MET A 361 7.95 6.22 -17.26
CA MET A 361 7.63 5.98 -18.67
C MET A 361 7.61 7.28 -19.46
N GLN A 362 7.01 8.35 -18.91
CA GLN A 362 6.99 9.66 -19.54
C GLN A 362 8.41 10.20 -19.75
N SER A 363 9.30 10.05 -18.77
CA SER A 363 10.72 10.42 -18.89
C SER A 363 11.42 9.63 -20.02
N MET A 364 11.13 8.34 -20.16
CA MET A 364 11.67 7.53 -21.26
C MET A 364 11.21 8.05 -22.62
N VAL A 365 9.94 8.44 -22.78
CA VAL A 365 9.40 9.02 -24.02
C VAL A 365 10.03 10.38 -24.31
N ILE A 366 10.13 11.26 -23.32
CA ILE A 366 10.76 12.58 -23.46
C ILE A 366 12.20 12.42 -23.93
N GLN A 367 12.98 11.56 -23.27
CA GLN A 367 14.39 11.38 -23.62
C GLN A 367 14.57 10.71 -24.97
N PHE A 368 13.73 9.75 -25.33
CA PHE A 368 13.72 9.17 -26.65
C PHE A 368 13.47 10.24 -27.74
N ALA A 369 12.49 11.12 -27.55
CA ALA A 369 12.19 12.20 -28.48
C ALA A 369 13.37 13.19 -28.60
N ARG A 370 14.03 13.56 -27.50
CA ARG A 370 15.24 14.41 -27.52
C ARG A 370 16.37 13.78 -28.33
N ARG A 371 16.58 12.46 -28.20
CA ARG A 371 17.60 11.71 -28.97
C ARG A 371 17.28 11.63 -30.45
N MET A 372 15.99 11.72 -30.83
CA MET A 372 15.57 11.76 -32.24
C MET A 372 15.64 13.15 -32.87
N GLY A 373 16.16 14.16 -32.16
CA GLY A 373 16.38 15.52 -32.65
C GLY A 373 15.27 16.51 -32.32
N MET A 374 14.28 16.12 -31.49
CA MET A 374 13.29 17.02 -30.93
C MET A 374 13.90 17.74 -29.70
N GLU A 375 14.87 18.65 -29.96
CA GLU A 375 15.52 19.38 -28.89
C GLU A 375 14.49 20.16 -28.06
N GLY A 376 14.52 19.99 -26.73
CA GLY A 376 13.55 20.61 -25.83
C GLY A 376 12.22 19.85 -25.68
N ALA A 377 12.06 18.64 -26.26
CA ALA A 377 10.90 17.81 -25.99
C ALA A 377 10.66 17.63 -24.49
N ASN A 378 9.42 17.82 -24.06
CA ASN A 378 9.09 17.83 -22.64
C ASN A 378 7.62 17.44 -22.39
N SER A 379 7.25 17.41 -21.10
CA SER A 379 5.86 17.38 -20.64
C SER A 379 5.33 18.78 -20.41
N THR A 380 4.09 19.05 -20.78
CA THR A 380 3.41 20.32 -20.44
C THR A 380 3.15 20.46 -18.92
N GLU A 381 3.44 19.43 -18.11
CA GLU A 381 3.51 19.56 -16.65
C GLU A 381 4.68 20.43 -16.18
N PHE A 382 5.82 20.32 -16.86
CA PHE A 382 7.07 20.99 -16.46
C PHE A 382 7.32 22.23 -17.27
N ASP A 383 7.08 22.18 -18.58
CA ASP A 383 7.23 23.31 -19.49
C ASP A 383 5.98 23.44 -20.38
N LYS A 384 5.16 24.46 -20.08
CA LYS A 384 3.92 24.72 -20.82
C LYS A 384 4.15 25.29 -22.21
N GLU A 385 5.35 25.82 -22.46
CA GLU A 385 5.71 26.47 -23.73
C GLU A 385 6.65 25.59 -24.56
N THR A 386 6.84 24.32 -24.17
CA THR A 386 7.70 23.40 -24.92
C THR A 386 7.27 23.30 -26.38
N GLU A 387 8.22 23.34 -27.30
CA GLU A 387 7.99 23.21 -28.75
C GLU A 387 7.48 21.80 -29.10
N PHE A 388 7.91 20.76 -28.35
CA PHE A 388 7.55 19.39 -28.57
C PHE A 388 6.88 18.77 -27.33
N PRO A 389 5.57 19.01 -27.11
CA PRO A 389 4.84 18.46 -25.97
C PRO A 389 4.52 16.96 -26.18
N VAL A 390 5.55 16.11 -26.11
CA VAL A 390 5.41 14.66 -26.32
C VAL A 390 4.65 13.97 -25.20
N ILE A 391 4.56 14.63 -24.03
CA ILE A 391 3.68 14.32 -22.92
C ILE A 391 2.79 15.52 -22.65
N ASP A 392 1.48 15.32 -22.67
CA ASP A 392 0.52 16.40 -22.52
C ASP A 392 -0.63 16.05 -21.59
N LEU A 393 -1.34 17.08 -21.16
CA LEU A 393 -2.52 16.97 -20.32
C LEU A 393 -3.62 16.22 -21.07
N MET A 394 -4.19 15.20 -20.46
CA MET A 394 -5.33 14.48 -21.01
C MET A 394 -6.49 15.44 -21.29
N GLU A 395 -7.18 15.28 -22.42
CA GLU A 395 -8.30 16.15 -22.82
C GLU A 395 -9.34 16.33 -21.71
N LYS A 396 -9.70 15.24 -21.03
CA LYS A 396 -10.66 15.24 -19.90
C LYS A 396 -10.16 15.98 -18.66
N GLN A 397 -8.86 16.29 -18.58
CA GLN A 397 -8.24 16.97 -17.45
C GLN A 397 -8.17 18.49 -17.63
N LYS A 398 -8.38 19.02 -18.84
CA LYS A 398 -8.23 20.46 -19.16
C LYS A 398 -9.22 21.37 -18.41
N GLU A 399 -10.37 20.86 -17.98
CA GLU A 399 -11.42 21.64 -17.30
C GLU A 399 -11.45 21.45 -15.77
N ILE A 400 -10.58 20.62 -15.22
CA ILE A 400 -10.62 20.24 -13.80
C ILE A 400 -9.97 21.29 -12.93
N LYS A 401 -10.72 21.73 -11.88
CA LYS A 401 -10.25 22.70 -10.89
C LYS A 401 -9.86 22.10 -9.55
N LYS A 402 -10.40 20.91 -9.21
CA LYS A 402 -10.09 20.20 -7.98
C LYS A 402 -8.93 19.24 -8.22
N MET A 403 -8.02 19.09 -7.25
CA MET A 403 -6.83 18.22 -7.41
C MET A 403 -7.06 16.78 -6.91
N GLY A 404 -7.77 16.57 -5.81
CA GLY A 404 -7.99 15.23 -5.27
C GLY A 404 -9.07 14.46 -6.04
N GLY A 405 -8.86 13.16 -6.28
CA GLY A 405 -9.81 12.25 -6.92
C GLY A 405 -10.17 12.58 -8.37
N THR A 406 -9.33 13.31 -9.09
CA THR A 406 -9.67 13.83 -10.43
C THR A 406 -8.72 13.41 -11.54
N MET A 407 -7.69 12.64 -11.24
CA MET A 407 -6.78 12.05 -12.23
C MET A 407 -7.46 10.88 -12.96
N ARG A 408 -6.78 10.30 -13.93
CA ARG A 408 -7.12 8.97 -14.44
C ARG A 408 -6.75 7.97 -13.34
N LEU A 409 -7.77 7.40 -12.69
CA LEU A 409 -7.64 6.57 -11.49
C LEU A 409 -8.33 5.23 -11.67
N GLY A 410 -7.71 4.17 -11.14
CA GLY A 410 -8.27 2.82 -11.13
C GLY A 410 -7.91 1.99 -12.35
N ALA A 411 -8.57 0.85 -12.49
CA ALA A 411 -8.31 -0.13 -13.52
C ALA A 411 -8.84 0.33 -14.90
N TYR A 412 -8.01 0.17 -15.91
CA TYR A 412 -8.35 0.43 -17.32
C TYR A 412 -7.91 -0.74 -18.17
N ASP A 413 -8.74 -1.04 -19.17
CA ASP A 413 -8.44 -2.08 -20.15
C ASP A 413 -7.25 -1.65 -21.02
N CYS A 414 -6.34 -2.59 -21.24
CA CYS A 414 -5.23 -2.44 -22.17
C CYS A 414 -5.14 -3.66 -23.08
N ARG A 415 -5.11 -3.42 -24.39
CA ARG A 415 -4.89 -4.46 -25.37
C ARG A 415 -3.41 -4.54 -25.72
N ILE A 416 -2.77 -5.63 -25.34
CA ILE A 416 -1.37 -5.89 -25.61
C ILE A 416 -1.16 -6.21 -27.09
N ILE A 417 -0.13 -5.61 -27.67
CA ILE A 417 0.27 -5.83 -29.06
C ILE A 417 1.15 -7.08 -29.14
N GLU A 418 0.72 -8.04 -29.96
CA GLU A 418 1.41 -9.32 -30.18
C GLU A 418 2.83 -9.10 -30.73
N GLY A 419 3.79 -9.95 -30.33
CA GLY A 419 5.18 -9.86 -30.76
C GLY A 419 6.04 -8.84 -29.99
N THR A 420 5.49 -8.23 -28.95
CA THR A 420 6.22 -7.31 -28.06
C THR A 420 6.73 -8.04 -26.82
N LYS A 421 7.77 -7.48 -26.16
CA LYS A 421 8.25 -7.97 -24.84
C LYS A 421 7.15 -7.96 -23.79
N THR A 422 6.23 -7.01 -23.87
CA THR A 422 5.07 -6.91 -22.97
C THR A 422 4.15 -8.12 -23.17
N ALA A 423 3.90 -8.53 -24.42
CA ALA A 423 3.12 -9.73 -24.72
C ALA A 423 3.77 -11.00 -24.14
N ASP A 424 5.09 -11.11 -24.24
CA ASP A 424 5.84 -12.23 -23.67
C ASP A 424 5.79 -12.26 -22.14
N ALA A 425 5.77 -11.09 -21.49
CA ALA A 425 5.67 -10.98 -20.04
C ALA A 425 4.27 -11.33 -19.50
N TYR A 426 3.23 -10.73 -20.06
CA TYR A 426 1.85 -10.94 -19.60
C TYR A 426 1.24 -12.27 -20.07
N LYS A 427 1.63 -12.77 -21.25
CA LYS A 427 1.06 -13.98 -21.88
C LYS A 427 -0.46 -13.92 -22.06
N LYS A 428 -0.99 -12.71 -22.17
CA LYS A 428 -2.42 -12.38 -22.37
C LYS A 428 -2.51 -11.24 -23.38
N SER A 429 -3.60 -11.22 -24.17
CA SER A 429 -3.88 -10.14 -25.13
C SER A 429 -4.59 -8.94 -24.51
N ASP A 430 -5.42 -9.20 -23.51
CA ASP A 430 -6.23 -8.19 -22.85
C ASP A 430 -5.94 -8.24 -21.35
N ILE A 431 -5.56 -7.10 -20.79
CA ILE A 431 -5.21 -6.93 -19.38
C ILE A 431 -5.91 -5.69 -18.82
N GLN A 432 -5.90 -5.59 -17.51
CA GLN A 432 -6.28 -4.36 -16.81
C GLN A 432 -5.11 -3.89 -15.97
N GLU A 433 -4.82 -2.60 -16.04
CA GLU A 433 -3.79 -1.95 -15.22
C GLU A 433 -4.38 -0.78 -14.47
N ARG A 434 -3.92 -0.57 -13.22
CA ARG A 434 -4.36 0.57 -12.41
C ARG A 434 -3.54 1.80 -12.75
N HIS A 435 -4.23 2.89 -13.02
CA HIS A 435 -3.67 4.17 -13.38
C HIS A 435 -3.78 5.17 -12.23
N ARG A 436 -2.78 6.05 -12.14
CA ARG A 436 -2.77 7.24 -11.28
C ARG A 436 -1.94 8.31 -11.95
N HIS A 437 -2.51 8.99 -12.96
CA HIS A 437 -1.81 10.05 -13.70
C HIS A 437 -2.78 11.06 -14.30
N ARG A 438 -2.26 12.24 -14.63
CA ARG A 438 -2.99 13.34 -15.25
C ARG A 438 -2.49 13.64 -16.66
N TYR A 439 -1.19 13.45 -16.87
CA TYR A 439 -0.51 13.61 -18.14
C TYR A 439 -0.27 12.26 -18.78
N GLU A 440 -0.26 12.22 -20.12
CA GLU A 440 -0.07 11.00 -20.87
C GLU A 440 0.71 11.25 -22.17
N PHE A 441 1.07 10.18 -22.85
CA PHE A 441 1.69 10.21 -24.16
C PHE A 441 0.82 10.98 -25.16
N ASN A 442 1.38 12.00 -25.83
CA ASN A 442 0.67 12.77 -26.83
C ASN A 442 0.65 12.02 -28.17
N ASN A 443 -0.53 11.53 -28.54
CA ASN A 443 -0.71 10.74 -29.75
C ASN A 443 -0.39 11.51 -31.06
N GLU A 444 -0.27 12.83 -31.04
CA GLU A 444 0.16 13.61 -32.21
C GLU A 444 1.58 13.23 -32.65
N TYR A 445 2.43 12.81 -31.71
CA TYR A 445 3.81 12.36 -31.97
C TYR A 445 3.96 10.85 -32.20
N ARG A 446 2.85 10.10 -32.16
CA ARG A 446 2.88 8.64 -32.22
C ARG A 446 3.56 8.11 -33.47
N ASP A 447 3.14 8.59 -34.64
CA ASP A 447 3.65 8.09 -35.90
C ASP A 447 5.12 8.43 -36.07
N GLU A 448 5.53 9.65 -35.77
CA GLU A 448 6.91 10.10 -35.87
C GLU A 448 7.85 9.32 -34.94
N LEU A 449 7.46 9.10 -33.67
CA LEU A 449 8.28 8.37 -32.73
C LEU A 449 8.34 6.86 -33.07
N THR A 450 7.25 6.28 -33.58
CA THR A 450 7.25 4.86 -33.98
C THR A 450 8.05 4.61 -35.26
N GLU A 451 8.02 5.52 -36.23
CA GLU A 451 8.91 5.45 -37.41
C GLU A 451 10.39 5.50 -37.02
N ASN A 452 10.73 6.14 -35.92
CA ASN A 452 12.09 6.22 -35.37
C ASN A 452 12.43 5.10 -34.38
N GLY A 453 11.55 4.11 -34.19
CA GLY A 453 11.84 2.89 -33.44
C GLY A 453 11.18 2.78 -32.06
N LEU A 454 10.36 3.75 -31.62
CA LEU A 454 9.53 3.58 -30.43
C LEU A 454 8.48 2.49 -30.67
N VAL A 455 8.45 1.46 -29.83
CA VAL A 455 7.49 0.36 -29.95
C VAL A 455 6.33 0.60 -28.99
N ILE A 456 5.13 0.77 -29.55
CA ILE A 456 3.90 0.79 -28.75
C ILE A 456 3.50 -0.65 -28.47
N SER A 457 3.38 -1.02 -27.23
CA SER A 457 3.13 -2.42 -26.82
C SER A 457 1.73 -2.69 -26.27
N GLY A 458 0.95 -1.63 -26.03
CA GLY A 458 -0.41 -1.74 -25.52
C GLY A 458 -1.13 -0.41 -25.46
#